data_a84580a8034ca04ee34b1500d024baed
#
_entry.id   a84580a8034ca04ee34b1500d024baed
#
_cell.length_a   1.000
_cell.length_b   1.000
_cell.length_c   1.000
_cell.angle_alpha   90.00
_cell.angle_beta   90.00
_cell.angle_gamma   90.00
#
_symmetry.space_group_name_H-M   'P 1'
#
loop_
_entity.id
_entity.type
_entity.pdbx_description
1 polymer ?
#
loop_
_entity_poly.entity_id
_entity_poly.type
_entity_poly.pdbx_seq_one_letter_code
_entity_poly.pdbx_strand_id
1 'polypeptide(L)'
;GKSTIMIENIMKFKYDKSVIIVPTKSLLMQTFRKLKSEFENNNVHLKLITHDEMYNEENKFVAVLTQERALRLLSRNGDLYFDSIFIDEAHNMFSGDSRARLLARLVRINYIRKNSFHLSYFSPLIESSENLQVSNAEMKEIKTTRINFNLKEIEIKYFTQENKLKLYNRFLDKFYNLEKNEFIDYFDYIQSEKGDKKLIYLNSPKKIEEFSKDLYEKINIGKIESKEINLIKDQISKFLHPDFYINKLIDKGIIYLHGKVPDFIKDYLEYKFKEIKDLRYISANSVVLEGVNLPIDSMYILDSYGLTKNKLINLVGRINRL
;
A
#
# COMPACT_ATOMS: atom_id res chain seq x y z
N GLY A 1 -1.77 -1.29 -14.14
CA GLY A 1 -1.87 -0.26 -13.11
C GLY A 1 -0.72 0.74 -13.13
N LYS A 2 -0.67 1.74 -12.19
CA LYS A 2 0.39 2.79 -12.15
C LYS A 2 1.81 2.20 -12.26
N SER A 3 2.15 1.23 -11.43
CA SER A 3 3.48 0.59 -11.46
C SER A 3 3.79 -0.09 -12.80
N THR A 4 2.81 -0.66 -13.48
CA THR A 4 2.98 -1.27 -14.81
C THR A 4 3.37 -0.20 -15.84
N ILE A 5 2.68 0.94 -15.82
CA ILE A 5 3.00 2.07 -16.73
C ILE A 5 4.41 2.61 -16.48
N MET A 6 4.86 2.71 -15.23
CA MET A 6 6.24 3.12 -14.90
C MET A 6 7.26 2.16 -15.51
N ILE A 7 7.05 0.86 -15.32
CA ILE A 7 7.95 -0.20 -15.82
C ILE A 7 7.97 -0.21 -17.34
N GLU A 8 6.81 -0.15 -17.98
CA GLU A 8 6.69 -0.07 -19.44
C GLU A 8 7.41 1.16 -20.02
N ASN A 9 7.30 2.32 -19.36
CA ASN A 9 8.02 3.53 -19.77
C ASN A 9 9.54 3.36 -19.65
N ILE A 10 10.04 2.79 -18.56
CA ILE A 10 11.46 2.51 -18.37
C ILE A 10 11.98 1.59 -19.49
N MET A 11 11.24 0.53 -19.79
CA MET A 11 11.61 -0.43 -20.82
C MET A 11 11.55 0.17 -22.23
N LYS A 12 10.52 0.99 -22.51
CA LYS A 12 10.29 1.60 -23.84
C LYS A 12 11.31 2.69 -24.15
N PHE A 13 11.57 3.59 -23.23
CA PHE A 13 12.42 4.77 -23.45
C PHE A 13 13.90 4.51 -23.17
N LYS A 14 14.24 3.38 -22.56
CA LYS A 14 15.63 2.92 -22.32
C LYS A 14 16.54 3.99 -21.71
N TYR A 15 16.01 4.71 -20.71
CA TYR A 15 16.81 5.66 -19.95
C TYR A 15 17.99 4.95 -19.25
N ASP A 16 19.16 5.57 -19.23
CA ASP A 16 20.33 4.95 -18.61
C ASP A 16 20.22 4.95 -17.07
N LYS A 17 19.82 6.06 -16.46
CA LYS A 17 19.70 6.23 -15.01
C LYS A 17 18.27 6.57 -14.63
N SER A 18 17.52 5.57 -14.24
CA SER A 18 16.10 5.73 -13.86
C SER A 18 15.91 5.57 -12.36
N VAL A 19 15.00 6.36 -11.77
CA VAL A 19 14.60 6.20 -10.37
C VAL A 19 13.08 6.21 -10.22
N ILE A 20 12.56 5.24 -9.47
CA ILE A 20 11.18 5.20 -9.01
C ILE A 20 11.18 5.60 -7.53
N ILE A 21 10.53 6.71 -7.22
CA ILE A 21 10.38 7.19 -5.84
C ILE A 21 9.05 6.72 -5.28
N VAL A 22 9.12 6.05 -4.14
CA VAL A 22 7.95 5.52 -3.43
C VAL A 22 7.91 6.01 -1.99
N PRO A 23 6.74 6.23 -1.39
CA PRO A 23 6.62 6.83 -0.06
C PRO A 23 7.00 5.90 1.09
N THR A 24 6.94 4.57 0.91
CA THR A 24 7.15 3.61 2.00
C THR A 24 8.07 2.46 1.60
N LYS A 25 8.72 1.84 2.60
CA LYS A 25 9.57 0.65 2.38
C LYS A 25 8.77 -0.55 1.86
N SER A 26 7.52 -0.71 2.29
CA SER A 26 6.65 -1.79 1.81
C SER A 26 6.37 -1.63 0.31
N LEU A 27 6.01 -0.41 -0.14
CA LEU A 27 5.79 -0.13 -1.55
C LEU A 27 7.09 -0.27 -2.37
N LEU A 28 8.25 0.08 -1.77
CA LEU A 28 9.56 -0.13 -2.39
C LEU A 28 9.77 -1.61 -2.72
N MET A 29 9.59 -2.50 -1.74
CA MET A 29 9.79 -3.93 -1.94
C MET A 29 8.79 -4.52 -2.94
N GLN A 30 7.54 -4.07 -2.90
CA GLN A 30 6.52 -4.49 -3.86
C GLN A 30 6.88 -4.06 -5.30
N THR A 31 7.26 -2.79 -5.49
CA THR A 31 7.65 -2.25 -6.79
C THR A 31 8.92 -2.92 -7.31
N PHE A 32 9.89 -3.16 -6.42
CA PHE A 32 11.13 -3.86 -6.76
C PHE A 32 10.88 -5.30 -7.25
N ARG A 33 10.06 -6.08 -6.52
CA ARG A 33 9.73 -7.46 -6.92
C ARG A 33 9.05 -7.50 -8.28
N LYS A 34 8.11 -6.58 -8.51
CA LYS A 34 7.42 -6.48 -9.79
C LYS A 34 8.38 -6.10 -10.91
N LEU A 35 9.24 -5.09 -10.70
CA LEU A 35 10.22 -4.66 -11.68
C LEU A 35 11.21 -5.80 -12.01
N LYS A 36 11.68 -6.52 -10.99
CA LYS A 36 12.58 -7.67 -11.16
C LYS A 36 11.94 -8.74 -12.02
N SER A 37 10.70 -9.14 -11.71
CA SER A 37 9.95 -10.15 -12.48
C SER A 37 9.73 -9.71 -13.94
N GLU A 38 9.39 -8.44 -14.18
CA GLU A 38 9.20 -7.93 -15.54
C GLU A 38 10.53 -7.88 -16.32
N PHE A 39 11.63 -7.55 -15.67
CA PHE A 39 12.95 -7.57 -16.29
C PHE A 39 13.40 -8.99 -16.64
N GLU A 40 13.18 -9.95 -15.76
CA GLU A 40 13.45 -11.37 -16.01
C GLU A 40 12.62 -11.88 -17.20
N ASN A 41 11.32 -11.59 -17.22
CA ASN A 41 10.41 -12.01 -18.30
C ASN A 41 10.77 -11.41 -19.66
N ASN A 42 11.37 -10.23 -19.69
CA ASN A 42 11.73 -9.53 -20.93
C ASN A 42 13.24 -9.58 -21.26
N ASN A 43 14.03 -10.40 -20.54
CA ASN A 43 15.48 -10.53 -20.69
C ASN A 43 16.22 -9.17 -20.61
N VAL A 44 15.78 -8.29 -19.70
CA VAL A 44 16.41 -6.99 -19.47
C VAL A 44 17.46 -7.12 -18.37
N HIS A 45 18.73 -6.87 -18.70
CA HIS A 45 19.86 -6.94 -17.78
C HIS A 45 20.27 -5.54 -17.34
N LEU A 46 19.55 -4.97 -16.37
CA LEU A 46 19.91 -3.69 -15.74
C LEU A 46 20.11 -3.91 -14.24
N LYS A 47 21.06 -3.18 -13.66
CA LYS A 47 21.26 -3.21 -12.21
C LYS A 47 20.07 -2.59 -11.51
N LEU A 48 19.53 -3.30 -10.53
CA LEU A 48 18.43 -2.83 -9.68
C LEU A 48 19.00 -2.39 -8.33
N ILE A 49 18.67 -1.16 -7.91
CA ILE A 49 19.15 -0.53 -6.68
C ILE A 49 17.96 -0.24 -5.77
N THR A 50 18.02 -0.72 -4.52
CA THR A 50 16.98 -0.46 -3.49
C THR A 50 17.54 0.28 -2.27
N HIS A 51 18.85 0.46 -2.21
CA HIS A 51 19.56 1.17 -1.16
C HIS A 51 20.68 2.02 -1.76
N ASP A 52 20.93 3.19 -1.18
CA ASP A 52 21.98 4.11 -1.66
C ASP A 52 23.39 3.49 -1.64
N GLU A 53 23.65 2.55 -0.73
CA GLU A 53 24.93 1.82 -0.65
C GLU A 53 25.13 0.75 -1.73
N MET A 54 24.10 0.41 -2.49
CA MET A 54 24.20 -0.54 -3.61
C MET A 54 24.75 0.11 -4.89
N TYR A 55 24.87 1.43 -4.93
CA TYR A 55 25.36 2.16 -6.08
C TYR A 55 26.90 2.20 -6.07
N ASN A 56 27.53 1.74 -7.15
CA ASN A 56 28.98 1.72 -7.37
C ASN A 56 29.30 2.34 -8.73
N GLU A 57 28.89 3.60 -8.94
CA GLU A 57 29.16 4.38 -10.16
C GLU A 57 28.70 3.74 -11.48
N GLU A 58 27.60 2.97 -11.41
CA GLU A 58 27.02 2.36 -12.61
C GLU A 58 26.52 3.41 -13.59
N ASN A 59 26.84 3.20 -14.88
CA ASN A 59 26.34 4.03 -15.97
C ASN A 59 24.88 3.77 -16.31
N LYS A 60 24.41 2.51 -16.07
CA LYS A 60 23.02 2.09 -16.37
C LYS A 60 22.43 1.35 -15.19
N PHE A 61 21.32 1.87 -14.66
CA PHE A 61 20.62 1.24 -13.55
C PHE A 61 19.17 1.71 -13.45
N VAL A 62 18.36 0.95 -12.73
CA VAL A 62 17.05 1.37 -12.23
C VAL A 62 17.04 1.30 -10.71
N ALA A 63 16.78 2.42 -10.07
CA ALA A 63 16.65 2.49 -8.63
C ALA A 63 15.18 2.54 -8.20
N VAL A 64 14.81 1.79 -7.16
CA VAL A 64 13.53 1.92 -6.46
C VAL A 64 13.85 2.36 -5.04
N LEU A 65 13.56 3.61 -4.72
CA LEU A 65 14.03 4.26 -3.48
C LEU A 65 12.90 5.05 -2.80
N THR A 66 13.02 5.22 -1.48
CA THR A 66 12.26 6.29 -0.81
C THR A 66 12.96 7.63 -1.08
N GLN A 67 12.23 8.75 -0.88
CA GLN A 67 12.82 10.09 -1.08
C GLN A 67 14.05 10.32 -0.22
N GLU A 68 14.11 9.78 1.00
CA GLU A 68 15.27 9.89 1.89
C GLU A 68 16.50 9.16 1.32
N ARG A 69 16.30 7.94 0.82
CA ARG A 69 17.38 7.14 0.22
C ARG A 69 17.87 7.76 -1.09
N ALA A 70 16.95 8.25 -1.92
CA ALA A 70 17.32 8.91 -3.17
C ALA A 70 18.11 10.20 -2.93
N LEU A 71 17.72 11.00 -1.94
CA LEU A 71 18.49 12.19 -1.55
C LEU A 71 19.87 11.85 -1.00
N ARG A 72 20.01 10.80 -0.17
CA ARG A 72 21.31 10.34 0.31
C ARG A 72 22.19 9.89 -0.84
N LEU A 73 21.63 9.14 -1.81
CA LEU A 73 22.34 8.71 -3.00
C LEU A 73 22.90 9.90 -3.78
N LEU A 74 22.08 10.91 -4.07
CA LEU A 74 22.52 12.14 -4.73
C LEU A 74 23.52 12.93 -3.89
N SER A 75 23.37 12.98 -2.57
CA SER A 75 24.26 13.73 -1.68
C SER A 75 25.65 13.11 -1.56
N ARG A 76 25.74 11.78 -1.62
CA ARG A 76 27.02 11.05 -1.59
C ARG A 76 27.77 11.10 -2.92
N ASN A 77 27.04 11.29 -4.02
CA ASN A 77 27.58 11.27 -5.38
C ASN A 77 27.28 12.61 -6.06
N GLY A 78 28.24 13.54 -6.02
CA GLY A 78 28.05 14.92 -6.46
C GLY A 78 27.64 15.08 -7.91
N ASP A 79 28.14 14.23 -8.80
CA ASP A 79 27.91 14.29 -10.25
C ASP A 79 26.76 13.37 -10.71
N LEU A 80 26.17 12.59 -9.79
CA LEU A 80 25.08 11.71 -10.12
C LEU A 80 23.79 12.50 -10.39
N TYR A 81 23.15 12.17 -11.51
CA TYR A 81 21.81 12.63 -11.89
C TYR A 81 20.97 11.44 -12.38
N PHE A 82 19.67 11.65 -12.48
CA PHE A 82 18.75 10.71 -13.09
C PHE A 82 18.24 11.24 -14.44
N ASP A 83 18.20 10.37 -15.45
CA ASP A 83 17.62 10.67 -16.75
C ASP A 83 16.09 10.62 -16.69
N SER A 84 15.56 9.80 -15.78
CA SER A 84 14.13 9.74 -15.53
C SER A 84 13.82 9.55 -14.05
N ILE A 85 12.80 10.28 -13.59
CA ILE A 85 12.26 10.23 -12.22
C ILE A 85 10.77 9.92 -12.32
N PHE A 86 10.37 8.83 -11.71
CA PHE A 86 8.96 8.41 -11.57
C PHE A 86 8.56 8.54 -10.10
N ILE A 87 7.56 9.36 -9.79
CA ILE A 87 7.12 9.60 -8.41
C ILE A 87 5.75 8.95 -8.23
N ASP A 88 5.71 7.89 -7.43
CA ASP A 88 4.44 7.25 -7.04
C ASP A 88 3.83 7.95 -5.83
N GLU A 89 2.49 7.94 -5.76
CA GLU A 89 1.69 8.62 -4.74
C GLU A 89 2.07 10.11 -4.59
N ALA A 90 2.22 10.80 -5.74
CA ALA A 90 2.73 12.18 -5.83
C ALA A 90 1.89 13.20 -5.03
N HIS A 91 0.65 12.88 -4.65
CA HIS A 91 -0.16 13.72 -3.76
C HIS A 91 0.48 13.94 -2.38
N ASN A 92 1.41 13.08 -1.97
CA ASN A 92 2.17 13.29 -0.73
C ASN A 92 3.10 14.51 -0.79
N MET A 93 3.33 15.10 -1.98
CA MET A 93 4.03 16.39 -2.11
C MET A 93 3.27 17.55 -1.46
N PHE A 94 1.97 17.40 -1.22
CA PHE A 94 1.10 18.44 -0.65
C PHE A 94 0.79 18.20 0.82
N SER A 95 1.33 17.17 1.45
CA SER A 95 1.05 16.86 2.86
C SER A 95 1.56 17.93 3.84
N GLY A 96 2.40 18.87 3.36
CA GLY A 96 3.00 19.93 4.18
C GLY A 96 4.05 19.43 5.18
N ASP A 97 4.33 18.14 5.17
CA ASP A 97 5.27 17.48 6.07
C ASP A 97 6.74 17.58 5.56
N SER A 98 7.65 17.03 6.35
CA SER A 98 9.08 17.00 6.00
C SER A 98 9.35 16.19 4.72
N ARG A 99 8.55 15.18 4.42
CA ARG A 99 8.72 14.31 3.26
C ARG A 99 8.41 15.02 1.95
N ALA A 100 7.39 15.87 1.92
CA ALA A 100 7.07 16.71 0.77
C ALA A 100 8.25 17.62 0.40
N ARG A 101 8.88 18.23 1.42
CA ARG A 101 10.09 19.07 1.21
C ARG A 101 11.28 18.28 0.68
N LEU A 102 11.49 17.05 1.14
CA LEU A 102 12.55 16.18 0.65
C LEU A 102 12.36 15.83 -0.83
N LEU A 103 11.14 15.57 -1.23
CA LEU A 103 10.79 15.23 -2.62
C LEU A 103 11.04 16.41 -3.56
N ALA A 104 10.57 17.61 -3.18
CA ALA A 104 10.84 18.83 -3.95
C ALA A 104 12.35 19.12 -4.05
N ARG A 105 13.10 18.92 -2.96
CA ARG A 105 14.56 19.07 -2.95
C ARG A 105 15.25 18.08 -3.91
N LEU A 106 14.80 16.84 -3.96
CA LEU A 106 15.32 15.81 -4.86
C LEU A 106 15.18 16.23 -6.33
N VAL A 107 13.98 16.63 -6.73
CA VAL A 107 13.70 17.09 -8.09
C VAL A 107 14.55 18.31 -8.43
N ARG A 108 14.69 19.26 -7.51
CA ARG A 108 15.52 20.46 -7.72
C ARG A 108 17.00 20.13 -7.85
N ILE A 109 17.57 19.26 -7.04
CA ILE A 109 18.96 18.83 -7.16
C ILE A 109 19.21 18.18 -8.53
N ASN A 110 18.30 17.27 -8.93
CA ASN A 110 18.43 16.63 -10.23
C ASN A 110 18.38 17.65 -11.38
N TYR A 111 17.46 18.62 -11.31
CA TYR A 111 17.33 19.69 -12.32
C TYR A 111 18.60 20.54 -12.44
N ILE A 112 19.24 20.88 -11.32
CA ILE A 112 20.51 21.63 -11.32
C ILE A 112 21.63 20.83 -12.01
N ARG A 113 21.68 19.51 -11.81
CA ARG A 113 22.71 18.63 -12.38
C ARG A 113 22.43 18.25 -13.83
N LYS A 114 21.16 18.12 -14.18
CA LYS A 114 20.67 17.80 -15.52
C LYS A 114 19.35 18.53 -15.78
N ASN A 115 19.41 19.59 -16.56
CA ASN A 115 18.25 20.44 -16.85
C ASN A 115 17.20 19.81 -17.78
N SER A 116 17.54 18.71 -18.47
CA SER A 116 16.62 17.96 -19.33
C SER A 116 16.56 16.51 -18.87
N PHE A 117 15.48 16.12 -18.23
CA PHE A 117 15.19 14.77 -17.78
C PHE A 117 13.68 14.50 -17.83
N HIS A 118 13.31 13.24 -17.83
CA HIS A 118 11.91 12.84 -17.79
C HIS A 118 11.40 12.81 -16.35
N LEU A 119 10.29 13.51 -16.08
CA LEU A 119 9.65 13.52 -14.77
C LEU A 119 8.18 13.11 -14.91
N SER A 120 7.80 12.04 -14.21
CA SER A 120 6.44 11.53 -14.21
C SER A 120 5.87 11.44 -12.80
N TYR A 121 4.67 11.98 -12.62
CA TYR A 121 3.92 11.94 -11.37
C TYR A 121 2.74 10.98 -11.50
N PHE A 122 2.57 10.10 -10.52
CA PHE A 122 1.45 9.16 -10.43
C PHE A 122 0.68 9.39 -9.15
N SER A 123 -0.60 9.71 -9.28
CA SER A 123 -1.46 9.98 -8.12
C SER A 123 -2.91 9.62 -8.40
N PRO A 124 -3.64 9.07 -7.43
CA PRO A 124 -5.09 8.88 -7.53
C PRO A 124 -5.90 10.11 -7.09
N LEU A 125 -5.27 11.11 -6.45
CA LEU A 125 -5.95 12.15 -5.66
C LEU A 125 -5.71 13.58 -6.15
N ILE A 126 -5.12 13.77 -7.33
CA ILE A 126 -4.80 15.11 -7.83
C ILE A 126 -5.82 15.49 -8.89
N GLU A 127 -6.50 16.62 -8.67
CA GLU A 127 -7.52 17.14 -9.58
C GLU A 127 -6.89 17.89 -10.77
N SER A 128 -5.82 18.65 -10.52
CA SER A 128 -5.08 19.40 -11.57
C SER A 128 -3.60 19.08 -11.53
N SER A 129 -3.02 18.80 -12.71
CA SER A 129 -1.58 18.57 -12.87
C SER A 129 -0.73 19.79 -12.53
N GLU A 130 -1.29 20.98 -12.62
CA GLU A 130 -0.62 22.24 -12.29
C GLU A 130 -0.22 22.30 -10.82
N ASN A 131 -0.97 21.66 -9.95
CA ASN A 131 -0.66 21.56 -8.53
C ASN A 131 0.62 20.75 -8.24
N LEU A 132 1.14 19.99 -9.20
CA LEU A 132 2.38 19.21 -9.06
C LEU A 132 3.64 19.95 -9.51
N GLN A 133 3.52 21.18 -10.00
CA GLN A 133 4.65 21.97 -10.43
C GLN A 133 5.53 22.33 -9.23
N VAL A 134 6.78 21.91 -9.27
CA VAL A 134 7.81 22.45 -8.39
C VAL A 134 8.16 23.82 -8.93
N SER A 135 7.80 24.87 -8.18
CA SER A 135 7.92 26.28 -8.60
C SER A 135 9.25 26.59 -9.31
N ASN A 136 9.18 27.33 -10.42
CA ASN A 136 10.28 27.86 -11.21
C ASN A 136 11.12 26.88 -12.05
N ALA A 137 10.74 25.60 -12.16
CA ALA A 137 11.24 24.78 -13.24
C ALA A 137 10.40 25.11 -14.48
N GLU A 138 10.99 25.69 -15.52
CA GLU A 138 10.38 25.84 -16.83
C GLU A 138 10.18 24.42 -17.44
N MET A 139 9.08 23.79 -17.05
CA MET A 139 8.66 22.52 -17.64
C MET A 139 7.98 22.85 -18.98
N LYS A 140 8.69 22.61 -20.07
CA LYS A 140 8.29 23.00 -21.43
C LYS A 140 7.02 22.28 -21.92
N GLU A 141 6.69 21.08 -21.44
CA GLU A 141 5.47 20.36 -21.82
C GLU A 141 4.99 19.46 -20.68
N ILE A 142 3.80 19.72 -20.15
CA ILE A 142 3.11 18.82 -19.22
C ILE A 142 2.06 18.04 -20.02
N LYS A 143 2.28 16.72 -20.13
CA LYS A 143 1.25 15.81 -20.66
C LYS A 143 0.48 15.19 -19.51
N THR A 144 -0.81 15.44 -19.45
CA THR A 144 -1.69 14.88 -18.42
C THR A 144 -2.56 13.80 -19.02
N THR A 145 -2.56 12.63 -18.38
CA THR A 145 -3.51 11.55 -18.69
C THR A 145 -4.35 11.28 -17.46
N ARG A 146 -5.66 11.46 -17.57
CA ARG A 146 -6.62 11.22 -16.49
C ARG A 146 -7.52 10.05 -16.84
N ILE A 147 -7.60 9.07 -15.93
CA ILE A 147 -8.52 7.95 -16.03
C ILE A 147 -9.64 8.19 -15.03
N ASN A 148 -10.81 8.59 -15.53
CA ASN A 148 -11.97 8.95 -14.69
C ASN A 148 -12.94 7.77 -14.46
N PHE A 149 -12.61 6.58 -14.96
CA PHE A 149 -13.47 5.42 -14.81
C PHE A 149 -13.25 4.74 -13.46
N ASN A 150 -14.28 4.74 -12.63
CA ASN A 150 -14.35 3.87 -11.47
C ASN A 150 -15.07 2.58 -11.89
N LEU A 151 -14.29 1.54 -12.18
CA LEU A 151 -14.81 0.23 -12.61
C LEU A 151 -15.44 -0.56 -11.45
N LYS A 152 -15.45 0.01 -10.24
CA LYS A 152 -15.88 -0.71 -9.04
C LYS A 152 -17.12 -0.08 -8.46
N GLU A 153 -18.13 -0.91 -8.31
CA GLU A 153 -19.29 -0.59 -7.52
C GLU A 153 -19.01 -0.98 -6.07
N ILE A 154 -18.99 0.01 -5.17
CA ILE A 154 -18.73 -0.20 -3.75
C ILE A 154 -20.07 -0.05 -3.03
N GLU A 155 -20.49 -1.11 -2.35
CA GLU A 155 -21.59 -1.05 -1.40
C GLU A 155 -21.10 -0.49 -0.07
N ILE A 156 -21.78 0.51 0.44
CA ILE A 156 -21.50 1.10 1.76
C ILE A 156 -22.64 0.69 2.71
N LYS A 157 -22.27 -0.05 3.75
CA LYS A 157 -23.18 -0.53 4.78
C LYS A 157 -22.84 0.11 6.12
N TYR A 158 -23.83 0.43 6.90
CA TYR A 158 -23.69 0.96 8.26
C TYR A 158 -24.33 -0.02 9.25
N PHE A 159 -23.51 -0.55 10.15
CA PHE A 159 -23.96 -1.42 11.24
C PHE A 159 -24.30 -0.54 12.46
N THR A 160 -25.57 -0.61 12.91
CA THR A 160 -26.08 0.23 13.99
C THR A 160 -25.78 -0.36 15.37
N GLN A 161 -25.93 0.45 16.42
CA GLN A 161 -25.82 -0.03 17.82
C GLN A 161 -26.92 -1.02 18.20
N GLU A 162 -28.04 -1.06 17.45
CA GLU A 162 -29.13 -2.01 17.62
C GLU A 162 -28.92 -3.31 16.83
N ASN A 163 -27.69 -3.57 16.38
CA ASN A 163 -27.31 -4.74 15.54
C ASN A 163 -28.09 -4.83 14.21
N LYS A 164 -28.50 -3.70 13.67
CA LYS A 164 -29.19 -3.62 12.38
C LYS A 164 -28.27 -3.07 11.30
N LEU A 165 -28.49 -3.51 10.08
CA LEU A 165 -27.72 -3.10 8.93
C LEU A 165 -28.48 -2.11 8.06
N LYS A 166 -27.83 -1.01 7.68
CA LYS A 166 -28.37 -0.03 6.72
C LYS A 166 -27.48 0.01 5.48
N LEU A 167 -28.11 0.08 4.31
CA LEU A 167 -27.43 0.23 3.02
C LEU A 167 -27.50 1.68 2.56
N TYR A 168 -26.36 2.26 2.16
CA TYR A 168 -26.28 3.59 1.58
C TYR A 168 -26.67 3.58 0.11
N ASN A 169 -27.64 4.42 -0.23
CA ASN A 169 -28.01 4.68 -1.62
C ASN A 169 -27.39 5.99 -2.08
N ARG A 170 -26.41 5.91 -2.98
CA ARG A 170 -25.66 7.06 -3.50
C ARG A 170 -26.49 8.03 -4.35
N PHE A 171 -27.60 7.56 -4.94
CA PHE A 171 -28.43 8.40 -5.80
C PHE A 171 -29.37 9.29 -4.98
N LEU A 172 -29.76 8.81 -3.81
CA LEU A 172 -30.69 9.52 -2.90
C LEU A 172 -29.94 10.12 -1.69
N ASP A 173 -28.64 9.88 -1.56
CA ASP A 173 -27.79 10.31 -0.44
C ASP A 173 -28.38 9.94 0.94
N LYS A 174 -28.92 8.73 1.04
CA LYS A 174 -29.62 8.24 2.24
C LYS A 174 -29.32 6.78 2.55
N PHE A 175 -29.40 6.43 3.84
CA PHE A 175 -29.35 5.06 4.31
C PHE A 175 -30.75 4.46 4.44
N TYR A 176 -30.90 3.23 3.99
CA TYR A 176 -32.12 2.42 4.08
C TYR A 176 -31.91 1.23 4.99
N ASN A 177 -32.89 0.89 5.82
CA ASN A 177 -32.84 -0.32 6.62
C ASN A 177 -32.97 -1.55 5.71
N LEU A 178 -32.16 -2.57 5.97
CA LEU A 178 -32.31 -3.88 5.35
C LEU A 178 -33.20 -4.75 6.23
N GLU A 179 -34.33 -5.18 5.70
CA GLU A 179 -35.42 -5.81 6.49
C GLU A 179 -35.13 -7.21 7.04
N LYS A 180 -34.05 -7.89 6.65
CA LYS A 180 -33.81 -9.32 6.95
C LYS A 180 -32.53 -9.62 7.71
N ASN A 181 -31.88 -8.67 8.36
CA ASN A 181 -30.60 -8.92 8.97
C ASN A 181 -30.62 -8.66 10.48
N GLU A 182 -30.90 -9.71 11.24
CA GLU A 182 -30.70 -9.75 12.68
C GLU A 182 -29.34 -10.42 12.94
N PHE A 183 -28.42 -9.67 13.49
CA PHE A 183 -27.10 -10.17 13.91
C PHE A 183 -27.00 -10.12 15.43
N ILE A 184 -26.28 -11.07 16.02
CA ILE A 184 -26.05 -11.09 17.46
C ILE A 184 -25.17 -9.89 17.84
N ASP A 185 -24.11 -9.69 17.08
CA ASP A 185 -23.19 -8.54 17.20
C ASP A 185 -22.48 -8.30 15.86
N TYR A 186 -21.56 -7.34 15.83
CA TYR A 186 -20.80 -7.05 14.62
C TYR A 186 -19.77 -8.15 14.27
N PHE A 187 -19.36 -9.03 15.18
CA PHE A 187 -18.50 -10.17 14.84
C PHE A 187 -19.28 -11.22 14.04
N ASP A 188 -20.53 -11.47 14.42
CA ASP A 188 -21.44 -12.33 13.67
C ASP A 188 -21.66 -11.77 12.26
N TYR A 189 -21.90 -10.45 12.13
CA TYR A 189 -21.99 -9.79 10.84
C TYR A 189 -20.71 -9.94 10.02
N ILE A 190 -19.53 -9.65 10.59
CA ILE A 190 -18.25 -9.80 9.89
C ILE A 190 -18.04 -11.24 9.41
N GLN A 191 -18.42 -12.22 10.21
CA GLN A 191 -18.28 -13.62 9.85
C GLN A 191 -19.26 -14.04 8.74
N SER A 192 -20.51 -13.60 8.78
CA SER A 192 -21.58 -14.00 7.86
C SER A 192 -21.43 -13.39 6.45
N GLU A 193 -20.78 -12.23 6.33
CA GLU A 193 -20.58 -11.56 5.04
C GLU A 193 -19.75 -12.41 4.07
N LYS A 194 -20.15 -12.39 2.80
CA LYS A 194 -19.45 -13.05 1.71
C LYS A 194 -18.08 -12.41 1.47
N GLY A 195 -17.16 -13.19 0.99
CA GLY A 195 -15.79 -12.77 0.67
C GLY A 195 -14.74 -13.52 1.48
N ASP A 196 -13.63 -13.82 0.82
CA ASP A 196 -12.55 -14.62 1.41
C ASP A 196 -11.57 -13.77 2.22
N LYS A 197 -11.38 -12.51 1.84
CA LYS A 197 -10.39 -11.60 2.44
C LYS A 197 -11.06 -10.37 3.05
N LYS A 198 -10.99 -10.26 4.36
CA LYS A 198 -11.67 -9.23 5.15
C LYS A 198 -10.66 -8.36 5.88
N LEU A 199 -10.73 -7.05 5.64
CA LEU A 199 -9.89 -6.06 6.32
C LEU A 199 -10.66 -5.35 7.40
N ILE A 200 -10.14 -5.33 8.59
CA ILE A 200 -10.69 -4.60 9.73
C ILE A 200 -9.76 -3.42 10.04
N TYR A 201 -10.29 -2.21 9.86
CA TYR A 201 -9.55 -0.98 10.13
C TYR A 201 -9.81 -0.47 11.53
N LEU A 202 -8.71 -0.26 12.28
CA LEU A 202 -8.68 0.40 13.58
C LEU A 202 -7.49 1.38 13.64
N ASN A 203 -7.61 2.46 14.40
CA ASN A 203 -6.64 3.54 14.37
C ASN A 203 -5.38 3.31 15.22
N SER A 204 -5.41 2.43 16.22
CA SER A 204 -4.28 2.25 17.14
C SER A 204 -3.82 0.81 17.28
N PRO A 205 -2.51 0.56 17.52
CA PRO A 205 -1.96 -0.77 17.73
C PRO A 205 -2.67 -1.56 18.84
N LYS A 206 -2.96 -0.92 19.96
CA LYS A 206 -3.64 -1.56 21.10
C LYS A 206 -5.02 -2.06 20.72
N LYS A 207 -5.85 -1.22 20.06
CA LYS A 207 -7.19 -1.62 19.59
C LYS A 207 -7.14 -2.73 18.55
N ILE A 208 -6.13 -2.73 17.68
CA ILE A 208 -5.93 -3.78 16.68
C ILE A 208 -5.67 -5.13 17.34
N GLU A 209 -4.77 -5.15 18.34
CA GLU A 209 -4.43 -6.38 19.05
C GLU A 209 -5.62 -6.89 19.89
N GLU A 210 -6.31 -6.00 20.63
CA GLU A 210 -7.49 -6.32 21.42
C GLU A 210 -8.62 -6.88 20.54
N PHE A 211 -8.96 -6.17 19.47
CA PHE A 211 -9.97 -6.63 18.51
C PHE A 211 -9.61 -8.00 17.90
N SER A 212 -8.36 -8.22 17.54
CA SER A 212 -7.93 -9.48 16.94
C SER A 212 -8.07 -10.66 17.92
N LYS A 213 -7.85 -10.40 19.23
CA LYS A 213 -8.10 -11.39 20.29
C LYS A 213 -9.58 -11.68 20.45
N ASP A 214 -10.39 -10.64 20.49
CA ASP A 214 -11.85 -10.78 20.62
C ASP A 214 -12.43 -11.50 19.40
N LEU A 215 -11.94 -11.18 18.19
CA LEU A 215 -12.33 -11.89 16.97
C LEU A 215 -11.98 -13.37 17.05
N TYR A 216 -10.78 -13.71 17.51
CA TYR A 216 -10.37 -15.10 17.68
C TYR A 216 -11.27 -15.87 18.62
N GLU A 217 -11.66 -15.28 19.74
CA GLU A 217 -12.52 -15.95 20.73
C GLU A 217 -14.00 -16.07 20.24
N LYS A 218 -14.51 -15.05 19.54
CA LYS A 218 -15.90 -14.98 19.13
C LYS A 218 -16.21 -15.66 17.80
N ILE A 219 -15.22 -15.73 16.89
CA ILE A 219 -15.45 -16.33 15.59
C ILE A 219 -15.68 -17.84 15.69
N ASN A 220 -16.76 -18.31 15.11
CA ASN A 220 -17.13 -19.73 15.13
C ASN A 220 -16.42 -20.49 13.98
N ILE A 221 -15.11 -20.46 13.98
CA ILE A 221 -14.25 -21.21 13.05
C ILE A 221 -13.33 -22.08 13.87
N GLY A 222 -13.27 -23.37 13.52
CA GLY A 222 -12.29 -24.31 14.10
C GLY A 222 -10.85 -23.93 13.74
N LYS A 223 -9.90 -24.55 14.41
CA LYS A 223 -8.49 -24.41 14.04
C LYS A 223 -8.25 -24.96 12.64
N ILE A 224 -7.50 -24.22 11.84
CA ILE A 224 -7.16 -24.59 10.49
C ILE A 224 -5.92 -25.48 10.53
N GLU A 225 -6.11 -26.75 10.20
CA GLU A 225 -5.02 -27.72 10.09
C GLU A 225 -4.52 -27.79 8.65
N SER A 226 -3.65 -26.84 8.28
CA SER A 226 -2.98 -26.87 6.97
C SER A 226 -1.47 -26.79 7.11
N LYS A 227 -0.75 -27.43 6.17
CA LYS A 227 0.72 -27.37 6.11
C LYS A 227 1.23 -25.93 5.97
N GLU A 228 0.49 -25.11 5.24
CA GLU A 228 0.83 -23.71 4.97
C GLU A 228 0.74 -22.86 6.24
N ILE A 229 -0.32 -23.05 7.04
CA ILE A 229 -0.48 -22.38 8.34
C ILE A 229 0.65 -22.77 9.30
N ASN A 230 0.97 -24.07 9.39
CA ASN A 230 2.06 -24.54 10.24
C ASN A 230 3.42 -23.97 9.81
N LEU A 231 3.70 -23.90 8.50
CA LEU A 231 4.91 -23.29 7.97
C LEU A 231 5.03 -21.80 8.32
N ILE A 232 3.93 -21.06 8.29
CA ILE A 232 3.92 -19.65 8.71
C ILE A 232 4.28 -19.52 10.18
N LYS A 233 3.66 -20.31 11.05
CA LYS A 233 3.91 -20.30 12.50
C LYS A 233 5.37 -20.65 12.79
N ASP A 234 5.92 -21.67 12.15
CA ASP A 234 7.31 -22.08 12.29
C ASP A 234 8.28 -20.95 11.86
N GLN A 235 7.99 -20.29 10.75
CA GLN A 235 8.83 -19.18 10.29
C GLN A 235 8.75 -17.97 11.24
N ILE A 236 7.55 -17.60 11.71
CA ILE A 236 7.40 -16.50 12.65
C ILE A 236 8.11 -16.81 13.97
N SER A 237 8.00 -18.04 14.49
CA SER A 237 8.61 -18.47 15.75
C SER A 237 10.15 -18.50 15.72
N LYS A 238 10.78 -18.48 14.54
CA LYS A 238 12.23 -18.31 14.42
C LYS A 238 12.71 -16.89 14.74
N PHE A 239 11.83 -15.89 14.59
CA PHE A 239 12.17 -14.49 14.71
C PHE A 239 11.46 -13.82 15.90
N LEU A 240 10.33 -14.36 16.32
CA LEU A 240 9.54 -13.89 17.45
C LEU A 240 9.41 -15.02 18.48
N HIS A 241 9.18 -14.64 19.73
CA HIS A 241 8.92 -15.64 20.77
C HIS A 241 7.73 -16.52 20.37
N PRO A 242 7.78 -17.86 20.61
CA PRO A 242 6.68 -18.78 20.24
C PRO A 242 5.33 -18.39 20.82
N ASP A 243 5.31 -17.76 22.01
CA ASP A 243 4.11 -17.26 22.67
C ASP A 243 3.59 -15.92 22.11
N PHE A 244 4.22 -15.41 21.03
CA PHE A 244 3.72 -14.21 20.41
C PHE A 244 2.31 -14.46 19.86
N TYR A 245 1.37 -13.64 20.31
CA TYR A 245 -0.06 -13.92 20.17
C TYR A 245 -0.52 -14.13 18.72
N ILE A 246 0.22 -13.58 17.75
CA ILE A 246 -0.08 -13.76 16.31
C ILE A 246 -0.05 -15.22 15.89
N ASN A 247 0.81 -16.06 16.52
CA ASN A 247 0.87 -17.49 16.24
C ASN A 247 -0.44 -18.21 16.60
N LYS A 248 -1.11 -17.77 17.67
CA LYS A 248 -2.43 -18.30 18.05
C LYS A 248 -3.52 -17.83 17.08
N LEU A 249 -3.47 -16.57 16.67
CA LEU A 249 -4.45 -15.99 15.75
C LEU A 249 -4.47 -16.66 14.38
N ILE A 250 -3.30 -17.00 13.86
CA ILE A 250 -3.12 -17.66 12.57
C ILE A 250 -3.86 -19.01 12.52
N ASP A 251 -4.03 -19.71 13.65
CA ASP A 251 -4.80 -20.94 13.73
C ASP A 251 -6.24 -20.79 13.23
N LYS A 252 -6.82 -19.58 13.29
CA LYS A 252 -8.16 -19.27 12.76
C LYS A 252 -8.11 -18.35 11.52
N GLY A 253 -6.96 -18.24 10.87
CA GLY A 253 -6.79 -17.42 9.67
C GLY A 253 -6.82 -15.92 9.94
N ILE A 254 -6.47 -15.47 11.14
CA ILE A 254 -6.45 -14.08 11.56
C ILE A 254 -5.00 -13.60 11.66
N ILE A 255 -4.72 -12.45 11.10
CA ILE A 255 -3.46 -11.73 11.28
C ILE A 255 -3.72 -10.27 11.67
N TYR A 256 -2.73 -9.62 12.25
CA TYR A 256 -2.78 -8.18 12.45
C TYR A 256 -1.48 -7.51 12.03
N LEU A 257 -1.59 -6.25 11.59
CA LEU A 257 -0.46 -5.46 11.13
C LEU A 257 -0.59 -4.01 11.65
N HIS A 258 0.47 -3.53 12.31
CA HIS A 258 0.59 -2.14 12.75
C HIS A 258 2.05 -1.71 12.86
N GLY A 259 2.32 -0.43 13.09
CA GLY A 259 3.67 0.14 13.06
C GLY A 259 4.68 -0.43 14.07
N LYS A 260 4.20 -1.14 15.12
CA LYS A 260 5.09 -1.78 16.13
C LYS A 260 5.51 -3.21 15.75
N VAL A 261 4.87 -3.83 14.75
CA VAL A 261 5.31 -5.14 14.23
C VAL A 261 6.58 -4.92 13.40
N PRO A 262 7.63 -5.76 13.58
CA PRO A 262 8.86 -5.64 12.79
C PRO A 262 8.59 -5.66 11.28
N ASP A 263 9.29 -4.81 10.51
CA ASP A 263 9.02 -4.62 9.08
C ASP A 263 9.09 -5.94 8.29
N PHE A 264 10.07 -6.80 8.57
CA PHE A 264 10.22 -8.07 7.87
C PHE A 264 9.07 -9.07 8.16
N ILE A 265 8.49 -9.04 9.37
CA ILE A 265 7.30 -9.83 9.73
C ILE A 265 6.07 -9.28 9.00
N LYS A 266 5.91 -7.95 8.94
CA LYS A 266 4.82 -7.33 8.18
C LYS A 266 4.87 -7.74 6.71
N ASP A 267 6.04 -7.58 6.07
CA ASP A 267 6.24 -7.93 4.67
C ASP A 267 5.95 -9.42 4.40
N TYR A 268 6.38 -10.29 5.34
CA TYR A 268 6.14 -11.73 5.25
C TYR A 268 4.64 -12.05 5.38
N LEU A 269 3.96 -11.50 6.39
CA LEU A 269 2.54 -11.73 6.61
C LEU A 269 1.67 -11.15 5.48
N GLU A 270 2.02 -9.98 4.96
CA GLU A 270 1.35 -9.39 3.80
C GLU A 270 1.48 -10.28 2.56
N TYR A 271 2.68 -10.82 2.32
CA TYR A 271 2.90 -11.77 1.23
C TYR A 271 2.06 -13.04 1.43
N LYS A 272 2.10 -13.64 2.62
CA LYS A 272 1.34 -14.86 2.92
C LYS A 272 -0.17 -14.64 2.89
N PHE A 273 -0.65 -13.48 3.31
CA PHE A 273 -2.07 -13.15 3.22
C PHE A 273 -2.58 -13.12 1.77
N LYS A 274 -1.74 -12.76 0.81
CA LYS A 274 -2.08 -12.83 -0.63
C LYS A 274 -2.17 -14.26 -1.14
N GLU A 275 -1.20 -15.07 -0.77
CA GLU A 275 -0.99 -16.41 -1.33
C GLU A 275 -1.94 -17.45 -0.73
N ILE A 276 -2.21 -17.36 0.58
CA ILE A 276 -2.90 -18.40 1.33
C ILE A 276 -4.36 -18.03 1.55
N LYS A 277 -5.27 -18.85 1.01
CA LYS A 277 -6.72 -18.64 1.14
C LYS A 277 -7.21 -18.71 2.58
N ASP A 278 -6.58 -19.55 3.39
CA ASP A 278 -6.96 -19.77 4.79
C ASP A 278 -6.74 -18.56 5.69
N LEU A 279 -5.84 -17.64 5.31
CA LEU A 279 -5.70 -16.35 5.97
C LEU A 279 -6.80 -15.40 5.49
N ARG A 280 -7.88 -15.26 6.27
CA ARG A 280 -9.09 -14.55 5.87
C ARG A 280 -9.25 -13.16 6.47
N TYR A 281 -8.74 -12.95 7.67
CA TYR A 281 -8.96 -11.72 8.43
C TYR A 281 -7.64 -11.00 8.67
N ILE A 282 -7.63 -9.71 8.37
CA ILE A 282 -6.50 -8.83 8.66
C ILE A 282 -6.97 -7.58 9.40
N SER A 283 -6.48 -7.37 10.62
CA SER A 283 -6.72 -6.15 11.39
C SER A 283 -5.53 -5.20 11.23
N ALA A 284 -5.77 -3.96 10.81
CA ALA A 284 -4.66 -3.04 10.54
C ALA A 284 -5.06 -1.55 10.65
N ASN A 285 -4.06 -0.67 10.74
CA ASN A 285 -4.23 0.78 10.63
C ASN A 285 -3.73 1.33 9.28
N SER A 286 -3.90 2.62 9.06
CA SER A 286 -3.54 3.28 7.79
C SER A 286 -2.04 3.19 7.46
N VAL A 287 -1.17 3.16 8.45
CA VAL A 287 0.29 3.12 8.26
C VAL A 287 0.73 1.86 7.52
N VAL A 288 0.11 0.73 7.83
CA VAL A 288 0.41 -0.54 7.16
C VAL A 288 -0.27 -0.64 5.79
N LEU A 289 -1.44 -0.02 5.66
CA LEU A 289 -2.23 -0.07 4.42
C LEU A 289 -1.72 0.90 3.34
N GLU A 290 -0.95 1.91 3.73
CA GLU A 290 -0.30 2.83 2.79
C GLU A 290 0.80 2.08 2.01
N GLY A 291 0.57 1.77 0.75
CA GLY A 291 1.53 1.10 -0.13
C GLY A 291 1.30 -0.40 -0.35
N VAL A 292 0.45 -1.06 0.42
CA VAL A 292 0.21 -2.51 0.27
C VAL A 292 -0.96 -2.79 -0.68
N ASN A 293 -0.75 -3.69 -1.63
CA ASN A 293 -1.80 -4.19 -2.51
C ASN A 293 -2.28 -5.55 -2.00
N LEU A 294 -3.32 -5.56 -1.16
CA LEU A 294 -3.94 -6.79 -0.66
C LEU A 294 -5.23 -7.11 -1.44
N PRO A 295 -5.52 -8.38 -1.68
CA PRO A 295 -6.78 -8.82 -2.30
C PRO A 295 -7.91 -8.75 -1.26
N ILE A 296 -8.45 -7.57 -1.01
CA ILE A 296 -9.49 -7.33 0.00
C ILE A 296 -10.86 -7.34 -0.67
N ASP A 297 -11.75 -8.22 -0.22
CA ASP A 297 -13.13 -8.29 -0.71
C ASP A 297 -14.05 -7.37 0.11
N SER A 298 -13.86 -7.31 1.42
CA SER A 298 -14.68 -6.51 2.33
C SER A 298 -13.83 -5.75 3.33
N MET A 299 -14.24 -4.52 3.63
CA MET A 299 -13.55 -3.66 4.62
C MET A 299 -14.52 -3.19 5.69
N TYR A 300 -14.11 -3.30 6.92
CA TYR A 300 -14.85 -2.89 8.11
C TYR A 300 -14.09 -1.79 8.83
N ILE A 301 -14.67 -0.60 8.92
CA ILE A 301 -14.08 0.55 9.62
C ILE A 301 -14.73 0.62 10.99
N LEU A 302 -14.02 0.14 12.02
CA LEU A 302 -14.51 0.12 13.39
C LEU A 302 -14.12 1.37 14.19
N ASP A 303 -13.09 2.08 13.72
CA ASP A 303 -12.63 3.31 14.36
C ASP A 303 -12.22 4.32 13.27
N SER A 304 -12.99 5.40 13.16
CA SER A 304 -12.76 6.47 12.19
C SER A 304 -11.92 7.63 12.75
N TYR A 305 -11.48 7.58 14.00
CA TYR A 305 -10.70 8.67 14.61
C TYR A 305 -9.39 8.90 13.84
N GLY A 306 -9.13 10.13 13.43
CA GLY A 306 -7.95 10.50 12.64
C GLY A 306 -7.96 10.02 11.18
N LEU A 307 -9.08 9.44 10.71
CA LEU A 307 -9.28 9.03 9.32
C LEU A 307 -9.74 10.25 8.49
N THR A 308 -8.80 10.92 7.84
CA THR A 308 -9.10 12.04 6.95
C THR A 308 -9.77 11.55 5.64
N LYS A 309 -10.45 12.44 4.91
CA LYS A 309 -11.07 12.16 3.61
C LYS A 309 -10.08 11.45 2.66
N ASN A 310 -8.86 11.94 2.55
CA ASN A 310 -7.84 11.36 1.66
C ASN A 310 -7.43 9.94 2.10
N LYS A 311 -7.27 9.72 3.41
CA LYS A 311 -6.98 8.38 3.95
C LYS A 311 -8.13 7.42 3.69
N LEU A 312 -9.37 7.86 3.87
CA LEU A 312 -10.55 7.05 3.59
C LEU A 312 -10.62 6.66 2.10
N ILE A 313 -10.45 7.62 1.18
CA ILE A 313 -10.42 7.34 -0.27
C ILE A 313 -9.31 6.32 -0.61
N ASN A 314 -8.12 6.47 -0.02
CA ASN A 314 -7.03 5.52 -0.22
C ASN A 314 -7.35 4.12 0.31
N LEU A 315 -7.99 4.01 1.46
CA LEU A 315 -8.43 2.75 2.04
C LEU A 315 -9.49 2.07 1.16
N VAL A 316 -10.55 2.79 0.83
CA VAL A 316 -11.66 2.28 -0.01
C VAL A 316 -11.14 1.88 -1.40
N GLY A 317 -10.20 2.63 -1.96
CA GLY A 317 -9.53 2.29 -3.22
C GLY A 317 -8.74 0.99 -3.20
N ARG A 318 -8.61 0.29 -2.05
CA ARG A 318 -7.90 -0.99 -1.93
C ARG A 318 -8.82 -2.21 -2.00
N ILE A 319 -10.12 -2.02 -1.85
CA ILE A 319 -11.11 -3.09 -1.96
C ILE A 319 -11.14 -3.59 -3.42
N ASN A 320 -11.22 -4.91 -3.62
CA ASN A 320 -11.29 -5.56 -4.94
C ASN A 320 -10.19 -5.11 -5.92
N ARG A 321 -8.97 -4.92 -5.48
CA ARG A 321 -7.82 -4.78 -6.37
C ARG A 321 -7.40 -6.16 -6.86
N LEU A 322 -7.74 -6.43 -8.11
CA LEU A 322 -7.23 -7.57 -8.88
C LEU A 322 -5.77 -7.35 -9.27
#